data_d217c765047162599bc3c8c91ac42b6d
#
_entry.id   d217c765047162599bc3c8c91ac42b6d
#
_cell.length_a   1.000
_cell.length_b   1.000
_cell.length_c   1.000
_cell.angle_alpha   90.00
_cell.angle_beta   90.00
_cell.angle_gamma   90.00
#
_symmetry.space_group_name_H-M   'P 1'
#
loop_
_entity.id
_entity.type
_entity.pdbx_description
1 polymer ?
#
loop_
_entity_poly.entity_id
_entity_poly.type
_entity_poly.pdbx_seq_one_letter_code
_entity_poly.pdbx_strand_id
1 'polypeptide(L)'
;EKEWRPFLMCVIPMIVMFNDYDKYLKYAGFDLFEDVIDTSFYRTSRLKHKFEIISNNFEIIENDLVVDGKFKTDIWKRLKINQKKFLQGWTNYFWKRYNEL
;
A
#
# COMPACT_ATOMS: atom_id res chain seq x y z
N GLU A 1 -11.58 3.66 -6.43
CA GLU A 1 -10.74 2.90 -7.36
C GLU A 1 -9.28 3.35 -7.33
N LYS A 2 -9.01 4.67 -7.26
CA LYS A 2 -7.64 5.18 -7.29
C LYS A 2 -6.80 4.72 -6.09
N GLU A 3 -7.39 4.56 -4.93
CA GLU A 3 -6.71 4.13 -3.72
C GLU A 3 -6.23 2.68 -3.77
N TRP A 4 -6.80 1.85 -4.64
CA TRP A 4 -6.40 0.46 -4.82
C TRP A 4 -5.28 0.27 -5.83
N ARG A 5 -4.98 1.31 -6.61
CA ARG A 5 -3.98 1.25 -7.67
C ARG A 5 -2.58 0.81 -7.19
N PRO A 6 -2.08 1.24 -6.01
CA PRO A 6 -0.78 0.79 -5.55
C PRO A 6 -0.66 -0.73 -5.43
N PHE A 7 -1.72 -1.40 -4.98
CA PHE A 7 -1.70 -2.86 -4.85
C PHE A 7 -1.68 -3.54 -6.20
N LEU A 8 -2.46 -3.04 -7.15
CA LEU A 8 -2.51 -3.59 -8.51
C LEU A 8 -1.17 -3.40 -9.23
N MET A 9 -0.53 -2.28 -9.06
CA MET A 9 0.71 -1.92 -9.76
C MET A 9 1.98 -2.39 -9.04
N CYS A 10 1.86 -3.14 -7.96
CA CYS A 10 3.00 -3.65 -7.20
C CYS A 10 3.96 -2.55 -6.73
N VAL A 11 3.41 -1.49 -6.15
CA VAL A 11 4.18 -0.44 -5.51
C VAL A 11 3.82 -0.36 -4.03
N ILE A 12 4.71 0.24 -3.23
CA ILE A 12 4.48 0.39 -1.79
C ILE A 12 3.32 1.38 -1.59
N PRO A 13 2.24 0.97 -0.89
CA PRO A 13 1.08 1.83 -0.73
C PRO A 13 1.34 2.96 0.29
N MET A 14 1.04 4.18 -0.11
CA MET A 14 1.00 5.35 0.79
C MET A 14 -0.26 6.12 0.45
N ILE A 15 -1.37 5.75 1.11
CA ILE A 15 -2.70 6.21 0.74
C ILE A 15 -3.13 7.32 1.68
N VAL A 16 -3.34 8.52 1.13
CA VAL A 16 -3.78 9.69 1.90
C VAL A 16 -5.30 9.78 1.82
N MET A 17 -5.95 9.32 2.88
CA MET A 17 -7.40 9.39 3.05
C MET A 17 -7.70 9.93 4.45
N PHE A 18 -8.65 9.34 5.16
CA PHE A 18 -8.93 9.72 6.53
C PHE A 18 -7.91 9.13 7.51
N ASN A 19 -7.86 9.69 8.72
CA ASN A 19 -6.95 9.22 9.76
C ASN A 19 -7.19 7.75 10.08
N ASP A 20 -6.10 7.02 10.38
CA ASP A 20 -6.13 5.60 10.72
C ASP A 20 -6.66 4.69 9.60
N TYR A 21 -6.59 5.14 8.34
CA TYR A 21 -6.98 4.31 7.19
C TYR A 21 -6.15 3.02 7.11
N ASP A 22 -4.93 3.04 7.62
CA ASP A 22 -4.06 1.87 7.69
C ASP A 22 -4.70 0.70 8.45
N LYS A 23 -5.52 0.97 9.45
CA LYS A 23 -6.21 -0.07 10.22
C LYS A 23 -7.14 -0.90 9.33
N TYR A 24 -7.84 -0.25 8.40
CA TYR A 24 -8.72 -0.93 7.46
C TYR A 24 -7.94 -1.79 6.49
N LEU A 25 -6.81 -1.27 5.99
CA LEU A 25 -5.96 -2.01 5.06
C LEU A 25 -5.32 -3.23 5.72
N LYS A 26 -4.87 -3.09 6.97
CA LYS A 26 -4.31 -4.20 7.74
C LYS A 26 -5.38 -5.24 8.07
N TYR A 27 -6.58 -4.81 8.39
CA TYR A 27 -7.71 -5.72 8.62
C TYR A 27 -8.03 -6.53 7.37
N ALA A 28 -7.92 -5.93 6.19
CA ALA A 28 -8.08 -6.61 4.92
C ALA A 28 -6.89 -7.53 4.57
N GLY A 29 -5.82 -7.49 5.36
CA GLY A 29 -4.68 -8.36 5.23
C GLY A 29 -3.55 -7.85 4.35
N PHE A 30 -3.56 -6.56 3.99
CA PHE A 30 -2.50 -5.98 3.18
C PHE A 30 -1.26 -5.67 4.01
N ASP A 31 -0.09 -5.86 3.39
CA ASP A 31 1.20 -5.49 3.94
C ASP A 31 1.46 -4.02 3.63
N LEU A 32 1.61 -3.20 4.66
CA LEU A 32 1.85 -1.75 4.52
C LEU A 32 3.31 -1.36 4.66
N PHE A 33 4.21 -2.33 4.77
CA PHE A 33 5.67 -2.10 4.83
C PHE A 33 6.08 -1.22 6.02
N GLU A 34 5.37 -1.32 7.13
CA GLU A 34 5.61 -0.51 8.34
C GLU A 34 6.96 -0.80 9.01
N ASP A 35 7.60 -1.91 8.66
CA ASP A 35 8.94 -2.27 9.11
C ASP A 35 10.05 -1.58 8.31
N VAL A 36 9.74 -1.02 7.14
CA VAL A 36 10.75 -0.41 6.24
C VAL A 36 10.46 1.06 5.90
N ILE A 37 9.23 1.53 6.03
CA ILE A 37 8.87 2.94 5.84
C ILE A 37 8.17 3.49 7.09
N ASP A 38 8.09 4.81 7.18
CA ASP A 38 7.38 5.49 8.27
C ASP A 38 5.89 5.60 7.91
N THR A 39 5.04 4.87 8.64
CA THR A 39 3.58 4.88 8.43
C THR A 39 2.84 5.85 9.35
N SER A 40 3.53 6.68 10.11
CA SER A 40 2.90 7.64 11.02
C SER A 40 2.07 8.69 10.29
N PHE A 41 2.25 8.86 8.98
CA PHE A 41 1.43 9.77 8.18
C PHE A 41 -0.06 9.41 8.23
N TYR A 42 -0.41 8.16 8.47
CA TYR A 42 -1.81 7.74 8.62
C TYR A 42 -2.49 8.36 9.85
N ARG A 43 -1.70 8.76 10.85
CA ARG A 43 -2.20 9.31 12.11
C ARG A 43 -1.94 10.80 12.28
N THR A 44 -1.23 11.40 11.32
CA THR A 44 -0.88 12.81 11.38
C THR A 44 -2.01 13.65 10.80
N SER A 45 -2.52 14.62 11.57
CA SER A 45 -3.68 15.42 11.17
C SER A 45 -3.34 16.56 10.21
N ARG A 46 -2.11 17.09 10.26
CA ARG A 46 -1.68 18.20 9.40
C ARG A 46 -1.21 17.68 8.05
N LEU A 47 -1.83 18.18 6.98
CA LEU A 47 -1.52 17.75 5.62
C LEU A 47 -0.05 17.99 5.25
N LYS A 48 0.49 19.15 5.60
CA LYS A 48 1.91 19.45 5.37
C LYS A 48 2.83 18.41 6.02
N HIS A 49 2.54 18.04 7.25
CA HIS A 49 3.33 17.04 7.98
C HIS A 49 3.20 15.65 7.36
N LYS A 50 1.98 15.28 6.92
CA LYS A 50 1.79 14.03 6.17
C LYS A 50 2.70 13.97 4.95
N PHE A 51 2.74 15.02 4.15
CA PHE A 51 3.55 15.06 2.94
C PHE A 51 5.05 15.06 3.22
N GLU A 52 5.48 15.66 4.33
CA GLU A 52 6.89 15.58 4.76
C GLU A 52 7.29 14.13 5.05
N ILE A 53 6.45 13.38 5.77
CA ILE A 53 6.69 11.98 6.07
C ILE A 53 6.72 11.16 4.78
N ILE A 54 5.75 11.36 3.90
CA ILE A 54 5.68 10.65 2.61
C ILE A 54 6.90 10.95 1.75
N SER A 55 7.33 12.21 1.71
CA SER A 55 8.53 12.60 0.97
C SER A 55 9.78 11.89 1.50
N ASN A 56 9.92 11.81 2.82
CA ASN A 56 11.02 11.06 3.43
C ASN A 56 10.95 9.57 3.10
N ASN A 57 9.74 9.01 3.00
CA ASN A 57 9.56 7.62 2.61
C ASN A 57 10.03 7.35 1.19
N PHE A 58 9.84 8.30 0.26
CA PHE A 58 10.38 8.16 -1.10
C PHE A 58 11.90 8.04 -1.09
N GLU A 59 12.58 8.80 -0.24
CA GLU A 59 14.04 8.69 -0.09
C GLU A 59 14.44 7.32 0.48
N ILE A 60 13.71 6.80 1.47
CA ILE A 60 13.97 5.49 2.04
C ILE A 60 13.80 4.41 0.95
N ILE A 61 12.73 4.49 0.17
CA ILE A 61 12.46 3.54 -0.91
C ILE A 61 13.62 3.56 -1.91
N GLU A 62 14.00 4.75 -2.38
CA GLU A 62 15.05 4.89 -3.38
C GLU A 62 16.41 4.39 -2.88
N ASN A 63 16.75 4.69 -1.63
CA ASN A 63 18.07 4.37 -1.09
C ASN A 63 18.19 2.95 -0.55
N ASP A 64 17.13 2.44 0.07
CA ASP A 64 17.20 1.20 0.85
C ASP A 64 16.45 0.02 0.22
N LEU A 65 15.44 0.27 -0.59
CA LEU A 65 14.56 -0.78 -1.10
C LEU A 65 14.73 -1.06 -2.59
N VAL A 66 15.43 -0.20 -3.31
CA VAL A 66 15.62 -0.29 -4.76
C VAL A 66 17.11 -0.40 -5.07
N VAL A 67 17.46 -1.33 -5.97
CA VAL A 67 18.83 -1.52 -6.49
C VAL A 67 18.73 -1.61 -8.00
N ASP A 68 19.51 -0.79 -8.72
CA ASP A 68 19.54 -0.74 -10.18
C ASP A 68 18.15 -0.56 -10.80
N GLY A 69 17.35 0.32 -10.20
CA GLY A 69 16.01 0.65 -10.69
C GLY A 69 14.94 -0.41 -10.41
N LYS A 70 15.26 -1.43 -9.63
CA LYS A 70 14.32 -2.52 -9.31
C LYS A 70 14.24 -2.72 -7.80
N PHE A 71 13.06 -3.10 -7.32
CA PHE A 71 12.90 -3.47 -5.91
C PHE A 71 13.75 -4.69 -5.58
N LYS A 72 14.31 -4.70 -4.37
CA LYS A 72 14.99 -5.89 -3.83
C LYS A 72 14.02 -7.07 -3.84
N THR A 73 14.57 -8.28 -3.98
CA THR A 73 13.79 -9.52 -4.15
C THR A 73 12.75 -9.74 -3.03
N ASP A 74 13.14 -9.51 -1.78
CA ASP A 74 12.23 -9.67 -0.64
C ASP A 74 11.07 -8.66 -0.67
N ILE A 75 11.35 -7.42 -1.03
CA ILE A 75 10.34 -6.37 -1.19
C ILE A 75 9.40 -6.71 -2.35
N TRP A 76 9.96 -7.14 -3.47
CA TRP A 76 9.16 -7.52 -4.64
C TRP A 76 8.19 -8.66 -4.33
N LYS A 77 8.63 -9.67 -3.58
CA LYS A 77 7.76 -10.77 -3.15
C LYS A 77 6.58 -10.27 -2.32
N ARG A 78 6.82 -9.33 -1.41
CA ARG A 78 5.75 -8.74 -0.57
C ARG A 78 4.76 -7.93 -1.42
N LEU A 79 5.26 -7.20 -2.41
CA LEU A 79 4.40 -6.45 -3.33
C LEU A 79 3.53 -7.38 -4.17
N LYS A 80 4.05 -8.50 -4.61
CA LYS A 80 3.28 -9.51 -5.35
C LYS A 80 2.21 -10.16 -4.49
N ILE A 81 2.46 -10.36 -3.21
CA ILE A 81 1.46 -10.89 -2.27
C ILE A 81 0.30 -9.90 -2.13
N ASN A 82 0.59 -8.61 -1.99
CA ASN A 82 -0.44 -7.57 -1.95
C ASN A 82 -1.28 -7.58 -3.22
N GLN A 83 -0.65 -7.65 -4.38
CA GLN A 83 -1.35 -7.72 -5.66
C GLN A 83 -2.28 -8.92 -5.72
N LYS A 84 -1.80 -10.08 -5.32
CA LYS A 84 -2.59 -11.31 -5.31
C LYS A 84 -3.81 -11.18 -4.41
N LYS A 85 -3.64 -10.63 -3.21
CA LYS A 85 -4.76 -10.39 -2.28
C LYS A 85 -5.79 -9.44 -2.87
N PHE A 86 -5.35 -8.36 -3.48
CA PHE A 86 -6.24 -7.42 -4.13
C PHE A 86 -7.05 -8.09 -5.23
N LEU A 87 -6.39 -8.84 -6.10
CA LEU A 87 -7.06 -9.52 -7.22
C LEU A 87 -8.05 -10.57 -6.74
N GLN A 88 -7.72 -11.32 -5.69
CA GLN A 88 -8.65 -12.30 -5.11
C GLN A 88 -9.88 -11.63 -4.52
N GLY A 89 -9.70 -10.56 -3.76
CA GLY A 89 -10.81 -9.81 -3.18
C GLY A 89 -11.71 -9.21 -4.24
N TRP A 90 -11.12 -8.65 -5.29
CA TRP A 90 -11.84 -8.07 -6.41
C TRP A 90 -12.65 -9.12 -7.16
N THR A 91 -12.05 -10.27 -7.43
CA THR A 91 -12.71 -11.39 -8.11
C THR A 91 -13.88 -11.92 -7.28
N ASN A 92 -13.69 -12.10 -5.98
CA ASN A 92 -14.75 -12.54 -5.07
C ASN A 92 -15.90 -11.55 -5.01
N TYR A 93 -15.60 -10.25 -4.98
CA TYR A 93 -16.59 -9.19 -4.98
C TYR A 93 -17.45 -9.23 -6.25
N PHE A 94 -16.82 -9.32 -7.42
CA PHE A 94 -17.55 -9.40 -8.69
C PHE A 94 -18.38 -10.66 -8.78
N TRP A 95 -17.85 -11.79 -8.37
CA TRP A 95 -18.56 -13.05 -8.41
C TRP A 95 -19.82 -13.01 -7.54
N LYS A 96 -19.67 -12.45 -6.35
CA LYS A 96 -20.81 -12.27 -5.43
C LYS A 96 -21.88 -11.38 -6.03
N ARG A 97 -21.48 -10.25 -6.61
CA ARG A 97 -22.41 -9.31 -7.26
C ARG A 97 -23.12 -9.94 -8.44
N TYR A 98 -22.40 -10.70 -9.24
CA TYR A 98 -22.98 -11.43 -10.37
C TYR A 98 -24.08 -12.40 -9.91
N ASN A 99 -23.82 -13.14 -8.85
CA ASN A 99 -24.77 -14.13 -8.33
C ASN A 99 -26.01 -13.50 -7.66
N GLU A 100 -25.95 -12.23 -7.29
CA GLU A 100 -27.07 -11.48 -6.71
C GLU A 100 -28.04 -10.92 -7.79
N LEU A 101 -27.62 -10.92 -9.04
CA LEU A 101 -28.44 -10.47 -10.14
C LEU A 101 -29.46 -11.53 -10.54
#